data_6e6dc583ab2a3d5297b199c4ce51e353
#
_entry.id   6e6dc583ab2a3d5297b199c4ce51e353
#
_cell.length_a   1.000
_cell.length_b   1.000
_cell.length_c   1.000
_cell.angle_alpha   90.00
_cell.angle_beta   90.00
_cell.angle_gamma   90.00
#
_symmetry.space_group_name_H-M   'P 1'
#
loop_
_entity.id
_entity.type
_entity.pdbx_description
1 polymer ?
#
loop_
_entity_poly.entity_id
_entity_poly.type
_entity_poly.pdbx_seq_one_letter_code
_entity_poly.pdbx_strand_id
1 'polypeptide(L)'
;MKTALISVFDKNGIVEFCKGLKDLGFQLISTGGTYQLLKKEVEVKEVSELTGFPEILDGRVKTLHPRIHAGILYRRECASHQKTVEELGIDSIDLVVNNLYPFEKVLKREGVSEEEQV
;
A
#
# COMPACT_ATOMS: atom_id res chain seq x y z
N MET A 1 -13.81 10.42 3.86
CA MET A 1 -13.34 9.10 4.36
C MET A 1 -11.82 9.04 4.23
N LYS A 2 -11.14 8.62 5.28
CA LYS A 2 -9.70 8.45 5.27
C LYS A 2 -9.33 7.10 4.68
N THR A 3 -8.22 7.06 3.97
CA THR A 3 -7.73 5.85 3.30
C THR A 3 -6.35 5.47 3.81
N ALA A 4 -6.16 4.20 4.10
CA ALA A 4 -4.88 3.64 4.50
C ALA A 4 -4.39 2.66 3.44
N LEU A 5 -3.13 2.81 3.05
CA LEU A 5 -2.43 1.87 2.17
C LEU A 5 -1.62 0.91 3.04
N ILE A 6 -1.92 -0.37 2.93
CA ILE A 6 -1.30 -1.42 3.73
C ILE A 6 -0.45 -2.31 2.83
N SER A 7 0.85 -2.30 3.05
CA SER A 7 1.79 -3.14 2.30
C SER A 7 2.91 -3.55 3.23
N VAL A 8 2.83 -4.74 3.80
CA VAL A 8 3.77 -5.20 4.82
C VAL A 8 4.41 -6.51 4.42
N PHE A 9 5.69 -6.66 4.71
CA PHE A 9 6.42 -7.91 4.55
C PHE A 9 6.10 -8.86 5.71
N ASP A 10 6.31 -8.39 6.94
CA ASP A 10 5.95 -9.12 8.14
C ASP A 10 4.48 -8.85 8.44
N LYS A 11 3.68 -9.89 8.41
CA LYS A 11 2.23 -9.78 8.52
C LYS A 11 1.70 -10.07 9.94
N ASN A 12 2.60 -10.21 10.91
CA ASN A 12 2.19 -10.42 12.31
C ASN A 12 1.41 -9.21 12.83
N GLY A 13 0.21 -9.47 13.35
CA GLY A 13 -0.63 -8.43 13.94
C GLY A 13 -1.33 -7.52 12.95
N ILE A 14 -1.13 -7.70 11.63
CA ILE A 14 -1.69 -6.78 10.65
C ILE A 14 -3.21 -6.86 10.57
N VAL A 15 -3.79 -8.03 10.74
CA VAL A 15 -5.25 -8.20 10.67
C VAL A 15 -5.93 -7.42 11.80
N GLU A 16 -5.44 -7.55 13.03
CA GLU A 16 -6.00 -6.83 14.18
C GLU A 16 -5.82 -5.32 14.03
N PHE A 17 -4.66 -4.89 13.54
CA PHE A 17 -4.41 -3.47 13.28
C PHE A 17 -5.39 -2.93 12.25
N CYS A 18 -5.62 -3.65 11.17
CA CYS A 18 -6.54 -3.24 10.11
C CYS A 18 -7.99 -3.23 10.57
N LYS A 19 -8.39 -4.18 11.43
CA LYS A 19 -9.71 -4.15 12.05
C LYS A 19 -9.91 -2.86 12.85
N GLY A 20 -8.89 -2.45 13.60
CA GLY A 20 -8.91 -1.19 14.32
C GLY A 20 -9.06 0.02 13.40
N LEU A 21 -8.36 0.03 12.28
CA LEU A 21 -8.48 1.10 11.29
C LEU A 21 -9.89 1.16 10.69
N LYS A 22 -10.49 0.02 10.39
CA LYS A 22 -11.88 -0.03 9.90
C LYS A 22 -12.84 0.55 10.93
N ASP A 23 -12.65 0.21 12.20
CA ASP A 23 -13.48 0.76 13.28
C ASP A 23 -13.34 2.26 13.39
N LEU A 24 -12.20 2.82 13.03
CA LEU A 24 -11.97 4.26 12.99
C LEU A 24 -12.48 4.93 11.70
N GLY A 25 -13.07 4.17 10.80
CA GLY A 25 -13.65 4.69 9.57
C GLY A 25 -12.70 4.75 8.37
N PHE A 26 -11.55 4.09 8.43
CA PHE A 26 -10.63 4.06 7.30
C PHE A 26 -11.10 3.10 6.21
N GLN A 27 -10.93 3.52 4.97
CA GLN A 27 -10.95 2.62 3.82
C GLN A 27 -9.56 2.01 3.67
N LEU A 28 -9.49 0.71 3.41
CA LEU A 28 -8.21 0.02 3.29
C LEU A 28 -7.93 -0.34 1.83
N ILE A 29 -6.69 -0.10 1.40
CA ILE A 29 -6.18 -0.59 0.12
C ILE A 29 -4.88 -1.35 0.38
N SER A 30 -4.63 -2.37 -0.38
CA SER A 30 -3.47 -3.24 -0.14
C SER A 30 -3.00 -3.92 -1.42
N THR A 31 -1.83 -4.54 -1.34
CA THR A 31 -1.18 -5.22 -2.45
C THR A 31 -0.85 -6.66 -2.13
N GLY A 32 -0.74 -7.48 -3.17
CA GLY A 32 -0.14 -8.81 -3.13
C GLY A 32 -0.61 -9.71 -1.99
N GLY A 33 0.35 -10.28 -1.28
CA GLY A 33 0.08 -11.20 -0.19
C GLY A 33 -0.64 -10.56 1.00
N THR A 34 -0.40 -9.27 1.23
CA THR A 34 -1.10 -8.53 2.29
C THR A 34 -2.60 -8.45 1.96
N TYR A 35 -2.93 -8.13 0.71
CA TYR A 35 -4.33 -8.12 0.26
C TYR A 35 -4.97 -9.50 0.42
N GLN A 36 -4.29 -10.57 -0.01
CA GLN A 36 -4.81 -11.91 0.06
C GLN A 36 -5.13 -12.34 1.51
N LEU A 37 -4.31 -11.91 2.45
CA LEU A 37 -4.54 -12.17 3.87
C LEU A 37 -5.70 -11.34 4.40
N LEU A 38 -5.70 -10.04 4.13
CA LEU A 38 -6.67 -9.12 4.71
C LEU A 38 -8.09 -9.36 4.21
N LYS A 39 -8.26 -9.69 2.93
CA LYS A 39 -9.59 -9.85 2.34
C LYS A 39 -10.44 -10.93 3.01
N LYS A 40 -9.82 -11.86 3.70
CA LYS A 40 -10.51 -12.94 4.42
C LYS A 40 -11.16 -12.46 5.71
N GLU A 41 -10.67 -11.34 6.27
CA GLU A 41 -11.05 -10.88 7.60
C GLU A 41 -11.69 -9.51 7.60
N VAL A 42 -11.32 -8.64 6.65
CA VAL A 42 -11.81 -7.26 6.57
C VAL A 42 -12.08 -6.88 5.13
N GLU A 43 -12.91 -5.86 4.93
CA GLU A 43 -13.13 -5.26 3.63
C GLU A 43 -11.90 -4.46 3.23
N VAL A 44 -11.30 -4.81 2.10
CA VAL A 44 -10.09 -4.18 1.59
C VAL A 44 -10.13 -4.19 0.06
N LYS A 45 -9.64 -3.11 -0.56
CA LYS A 45 -9.51 -3.03 -2.01
C LYS A 45 -8.08 -3.32 -2.43
N GLU A 46 -7.92 -3.94 -3.57
CA GLU A 46 -6.60 -4.13 -4.16
C GLU A 46 -6.15 -2.85 -4.86
N VAL A 47 -4.86 -2.53 -4.76
CA VAL A 47 -4.29 -1.34 -5.41
C VAL A 47 -4.59 -1.31 -6.91
N SER A 48 -4.54 -2.46 -7.58
CA SER A 48 -4.85 -2.53 -9.02
C SER A 48 -6.26 -2.03 -9.38
N GLU A 49 -7.20 -2.08 -8.45
CA GLU A 49 -8.54 -1.54 -8.67
C GLU A 49 -8.51 -0.01 -8.76
N LEU A 50 -7.61 0.64 -8.02
CA LEU A 50 -7.45 2.08 -8.06
C LEU A 50 -6.65 2.55 -9.27
N THR A 51 -5.60 1.81 -9.61
CA THR A 51 -4.67 2.20 -10.67
C THR A 51 -5.11 1.74 -12.05
N GLY A 52 -5.91 0.69 -12.11
CA GLY A 52 -6.23 0.03 -13.36
C GLY A 52 -5.05 -0.72 -13.98
N PHE A 53 -3.99 -0.93 -13.21
CA PHE A 53 -2.78 -1.60 -13.68
C PHE A 53 -2.41 -2.74 -12.73
N PRO A 54 -2.17 -3.96 -13.25
CA PRO A 54 -1.88 -5.11 -12.40
C PRO A 54 -0.49 -5.02 -11.78
N GLU A 55 -0.32 -5.73 -10.68
CA GLU A 55 0.99 -5.98 -10.11
C GLU A 55 1.80 -6.84 -11.08
N ILE A 56 3.02 -6.44 -11.39
CA ILE A 56 3.86 -7.13 -12.35
C ILE A 56 5.28 -7.36 -11.79
N LEU A 57 6.06 -8.16 -12.49
CA LEU A 57 7.45 -8.47 -12.15
C LEU A 57 7.59 -9.04 -10.74
N ASP A 58 6.72 -9.99 -10.41
CA ASP A 58 6.69 -10.66 -9.09
C ASP A 58 6.56 -9.68 -7.92
N GLY A 59 5.70 -8.68 -8.11
CA GLY A 59 5.45 -7.68 -7.09
C GLY A 59 6.48 -6.55 -7.02
N ARG A 60 7.42 -6.52 -7.94
CA ARG A 60 8.39 -5.42 -7.99
C ARG A 60 7.76 -4.12 -8.48
N VAL A 61 6.68 -4.21 -9.23
CA VAL A 61 5.90 -3.06 -9.69
C VAL A 61 4.46 -3.25 -9.24
N LYS A 62 4.03 -2.54 -8.22
CA LYS A 62 2.67 -2.66 -7.67
C LYS A 62 2.05 -1.33 -7.23
N THR A 63 2.85 -0.40 -6.77
CA THR A 63 2.35 0.91 -6.33
C THR A 63 2.97 2.07 -7.11
N LEU A 64 3.78 1.77 -8.10
CA LEU A 64 4.46 2.77 -8.91
C LEU A 64 3.49 3.34 -9.95
N HIS A 65 2.57 4.18 -9.48
CA HIS A 65 1.51 4.75 -10.30
C HIS A 65 1.16 6.15 -9.80
N PRO A 66 0.89 7.11 -10.70
CA PRO A 66 0.56 8.48 -10.29
C PRO A 66 -0.60 8.58 -9.31
N ARG A 67 -1.62 7.74 -9.40
CA ARG A 67 -2.75 7.77 -8.48
C ARG A 67 -2.34 7.48 -7.04
N ILE A 68 -1.40 6.55 -6.86
CA ILE A 68 -0.92 6.22 -5.52
C ILE A 68 -0.01 7.34 -5.00
N HIS A 69 0.94 7.76 -5.80
CA HIS A 69 1.90 8.80 -5.40
C HIS A 69 1.20 10.13 -5.15
N ALA A 70 0.28 10.54 -6.02
CA ALA A 70 -0.46 11.78 -5.85
C ALA A 70 -1.36 11.74 -4.61
N GLY A 71 -1.99 10.60 -4.34
CA GLY A 71 -2.82 10.42 -3.15
C GLY A 71 -2.03 10.60 -1.86
N ILE A 72 -0.74 10.23 -1.87
CA ILE A 72 0.16 10.40 -0.72
C ILE A 72 0.72 11.82 -0.66
N LEU A 73 1.16 12.35 -1.80
CA LEU A 73 2.04 13.51 -1.86
C LEU A 73 1.34 14.86 -1.99
N TYR A 74 0.06 14.89 -2.38
CA TYR A 74 -0.57 16.19 -2.56
C TYR A 74 -0.67 16.94 -1.22
N ARG A 75 -0.52 18.25 -1.30
CA ARG A 75 -0.58 19.10 -0.11
C ARG A 75 -2.04 19.40 0.20
N ARG A 76 -2.51 18.92 1.37
CA ARG A 76 -3.92 18.99 1.78
C ARG A 76 -4.42 20.44 1.89
N GLU A 77 -3.53 21.35 2.29
CA GLU A 77 -3.84 22.76 2.46
C GLU A 77 -3.73 23.59 1.18
N CYS A 78 -3.25 22.98 0.08
CA CYS A 78 -3.05 23.68 -1.18
C CYS A 78 -4.29 23.56 -2.08
N ALA A 79 -4.97 24.67 -2.35
CA ALA A 79 -6.20 24.66 -3.13
C ALA A 79 -6.03 24.12 -4.55
N SER A 80 -4.91 24.43 -5.22
CA SER A 80 -4.65 23.91 -6.56
C SER A 80 -4.42 22.40 -6.56
N HIS A 81 -3.78 21.86 -5.52
CA HIS A 81 -3.60 20.42 -5.37
C HIS A 81 -4.94 19.74 -5.12
N GLN A 82 -5.77 20.29 -4.24
CA GLN A 82 -7.11 19.76 -3.97
C GLN A 82 -7.94 19.69 -5.25
N LYS A 83 -7.89 20.74 -6.04
CA LYS A 83 -8.61 20.81 -7.32
C LYS A 83 -8.12 19.72 -8.29
N THR A 84 -6.80 19.53 -8.38
CA THR A 84 -6.22 18.51 -9.24
C THR A 84 -6.66 17.12 -8.86
N VAL A 85 -6.60 16.76 -7.57
CA VAL A 85 -7.01 15.42 -7.13
C VAL A 85 -8.50 15.19 -7.32
N GLU A 86 -9.33 16.20 -7.16
CA GLU A 86 -10.77 16.11 -7.42
C GLU A 86 -11.04 15.89 -8.90
N GLU A 87 -10.42 16.69 -9.78
CA GLU A 87 -10.62 16.59 -11.23
C GLU A 87 -10.17 15.25 -11.79
N LEU A 88 -9.09 14.70 -11.26
CA LEU A 88 -8.56 13.41 -11.72
C LEU A 88 -9.14 12.21 -10.99
N GLY A 89 -10.00 12.43 -10.01
CA GLY A 89 -10.61 11.35 -9.24
C GLY A 89 -9.60 10.55 -8.42
N ILE A 90 -8.58 11.24 -7.89
CA ILE A 90 -7.53 10.60 -7.09
C ILE A 90 -7.99 10.51 -5.64
N ASP A 91 -7.93 9.28 -5.08
CA ASP A 91 -8.25 9.06 -3.68
C ASP A 91 -7.10 9.55 -2.78
N SER A 92 -7.47 10.24 -1.69
CA SER A 92 -6.50 10.62 -0.68
C SER A 92 -5.97 9.38 0.04
N ILE A 93 -4.66 9.29 0.20
CA ILE A 93 -4.04 8.27 1.03
C ILE A 93 -3.51 8.97 2.27
N ASP A 94 -4.15 8.73 3.40
CA ASP A 94 -3.91 9.46 4.64
C ASP A 94 -2.96 8.74 5.58
N LEU A 95 -2.78 7.43 5.39
CA LEU A 95 -1.91 6.59 6.19
C LEU A 95 -1.26 5.53 5.31
N VAL A 96 0.04 5.37 5.46
CA VAL A 96 0.78 4.28 4.81
C VAL A 96 1.33 3.38 5.90
N VAL A 97 0.99 2.10 5.84
CA VAL A 97 1.48 1.10 6.77
C VAL A 97 2.41 0.16 6.01
N ASN A 98 3.66 0.18 6.40
CA ASN A 98 4.71 -0.55 5.72
C ASN A 98 5.74 -1.00 6.75
N ASN A 99 6.38 -2.13 6.51
CA ASN A 99 7.57 -2.49 7.25
C ASN A 99 8.69 -2.83 6.27
N LEU A 100 9.90 -2.68 6.74
CA LEU A 100 11.06 -2.88 5.87
C LEU A 100 11.24 -4.35 5.57
N TYR A 101 11.63 -4.64 4.32
CA TYR A 101 12.05 -5.98 3.94
C TYR A 101 13.23 -6.38 4.85
N PRO A 102 13.26 -7.61 5.39
CA PRO A 102 14.29 -8.00 6.36
C PRO A 102 15.62 -8.30 5.66
N PHE A 103 16.36 -7.24 5.39
CA PHE A 103 17.62 -7.30 4.66
C PHE A 103 18.62 -8.28 5.28
N GLU A 104 18.67 -8.34 6.62
CA GLU A 104 19.53 -9.26 7.34
C GLU A 104 19.21 -10.73 7.04
N LYS A 105 17.94 -11.08 6.88
CA LYS A 105 17.53 -12.43 6.51
C LYS A 105 18.01 -12.79 5.10
N VAL A 106 17.96 -11.83 4.20
CA VAL A 106 18.45 -12.01 2.83
C VAL A 106 19.98 -12.20 2.82
N LEU A 107 20.70 -11.38 3.54
CA LEU A 107 22.15 -11.44 3.62
C LEU A 107 22.67 -12.73 4.27
N LYS A 108 21.90 -13.32 5.18
CA LYS A 108 22.27 -14.56 5.89
C LYS A 108 21.98 -15.82 5.08
N ARG A 109 21.28 -15.72 3.96
CA ARG A 109 21.00 -16.88 3.11
C ARG A 109 22.25 -17.27 2.35
N GLU A 110 22.58 -18.55 2.39
CA GLU A 110 23.66 -19.08 1.59
C GLU A 110 23.30 -18.99 0.11
N GLY A 111 24.23 -18.51 -0.72
CA GLY A 111 24.04 -18.38 -2.15
C GLY A 111 23.19 -17.20 -2.60
N VAL A 112 22.92 -16.24 -1.73
CA VAL A 112 22.22 -15.01 -2.10
C VAL A 112 23.08 -14.20 -3.07
N SER A 113 22.47 -13.77 -4.19
CA SER A 113 23.14 -12.92 -5.17
C SER A 113 23.02 -11.44 -4.74
N GLU A 114 23.86 -10.59 -5.34
CA GLU A 114 23.77 -9.15 -5.10
C GLU A 114 22.40 -8.57 -5.47
N GLU A 115 21.78 -9.13 -6.48
CA GLU A 115 20.45 -8.69 -6.94
C GLU A 115 19.37 -8.88 -5.88
N GLU A 116 19.50 -9.89 -5.05
CA GLU A 116 18.55 -10.13 -3.97
C GLU A 116 18.75 -9.19 -2.79
N GLN A 117 19.88 -8.51 -2.72
CA GLN A 117 20.22 -7.59 -1.64
C GLN A 117 19.69 -6.16 -1.88
N VAL A 118 19.22 -5.86 -3.06
CA VAL A 118 18.78 -4.52 -3.47
C VAL A 118 17.31 -4.28 -3.18
#